data_06621dd070c45dff0669e1c3cd999a01
#
_entry.id   06621dd070c45dff0669e1c3cd999a01
#
_cell.length_a   1.000
_cell.length_b   1.000
_cell.length_c   1.000
_cell.angle_alpha   90.00
_cell.angle_beta   90.00
_cell.angle_gamma   90.00
#
_symmetry.space_group_name_H-M   'P 1'
#
loop_
_entity.id
_entity.type
_entity.pdbx_description
1 polymer ?
#
loop_
_entity_poly.entity_id
_entity_poly.type
_entity_poly.pdbx_seq_one_letter_code
_entity_poly.pdbx_strand_id
1 'polypeptide(L)'
;MQDLPDELKVNCHKVGADKIGHRYVYGRLSPDRPAATITARFDSFTRGKFGHPIEPRNITLREGARLQSFPDSFKFFGSQEEIAAQIGNAIPPLAAESVARAAAAHLTTHSDVVDRS
;
A
#
# COMPACT_ATOMS: atom_id res chain seq x y z
N MET A 1 -14.48 -9.81 10.24
CA MET A 1 -14.99 -9.20 11.48
C MET A 1 -16.48 -9.45 11.71
N GLN A 2 -17.19 -10.05 10.78
CA GLN A 2 -18.62 -10.38 10.96
C GLN A 2 -18.86 -11.50 11.96
N ASP A 3 -17.83 -12.26 12.32
CA ASP A 3 -17.95 -13.47 13.13
C ASP A 3 -17.50 -13.30 14.60
N LEU A 4 -17.29 -12.06 15.06
CA LEU A 4 -16.94 -11.83 16.47
C LEU A 4 -18.24 -11.72 17.29
N PRO A 5 -18.38 -12.49 18.40
CA PRO A 5 -19.50 -12.33 19.32
C PRO A 5 -19.64 -10.87 19.78
N ASP A 6 -20.88 -10.41 19.94
CA ASP A 6 -21.15 -8.99 20.27
C ASP A 6 -20.51 -8.53 21.58
N GLU A 7 -20.29 -9.47 22.50
CA GLU A 7 -19.64 -9.24 23.79
C GLU A 7 -18.15 -8.86 23.66
N LEU A 8 -17.50 -9.34 22.59
CA LEU A 8 -16.09 -9.05 22.29
C LEU A 8 -15.89 -7.87 21.33
N LYS A 9 -16.98 -7.29 20.83
CA LYS A 9 -16.93 -6.10 19.98
C LYS A 9 -16.67 -4.86 20.83
N VAL A 10 -15.56 -4.18 20.58
CA VAL A 10 -15.29 -2.85 21.14
C VAL A 10 -16.28 -1.81 20.58
N ASN A 11 -16.45 -0.68 21.26
CA ASN A 11 -17.45 0.34 20.90
C ASN A 11 -17.38 0.80 19.45
N CYS A 12 -16.19 0.89 18.85
CA CYS A 12 -16.01 1.22 17.43
C CYS A 12 -16.55 0.16 16.47
N HIS A 13 -16.76 -1.09 16.91
CA HIS A 13 -17.40 -2.13 16.11
C HIS A 13 -18.93 -2.16 16.27
N LYS A 14 -19.46 -1.58 17.36
CA LYS A 14 -20.89 -1.53 17.67
C LYS A 14 -21.58 -0.32 17.06
N VAL A 15 -20.84 0.78 16.86
CA VAL A 15 -21.36 1.98 16.21
C VAL A 15 -21.27 1.74 14.69
N GLY A 16 -22.44 1.75 14.02
CA GLY A 16 -22.52 1.48 12.58
C GLY A 16 -21.51 2.30 11.77
N ALA A 17 -20.98 1.69 10.73
CA ALA A 17 -19.92 2.23 9.88
C ALA A 17 -20.18 3.65 9.33
N ASP A 18 -21.42 4.07 9.32
CA ASP A 18 -21.86 5.39 8.84
C ASP A 18 -21.61 6.53 9.84
N LYS A 19 -21.39 6.22 11.12
CA LYS A 19 -21.16 7.21 12.19
C LYS A 19 -19.71 7.40 12.58
N ILE A 20 -18.83 6.48 12.17
CA ILE A 20 -17.39 6.56 12.43
C ILE A 20 -16.72 6.93 11.11
N GLY A 21 -16.02 8.06 11.06
CA GLY A 21 -15.29 8.53 9.88
C GLY A 21 -14.15 7.60 9.40
N HIS A 22 -14.10 6.37 9.91
CA HIS A 22 -13.10 5.36 9.64
C HIS A 22 -13.70 4.08 9.05
N ARG A 23 -14.34 4.19 7.89
CA ARG A 23 -14.91 3.04 7.15
C ARG A 23 -13.87 1.95 6.79
N TYR A 24 -12.59 2.23 6.94
CA TYR A 24 -11.51 1.41 6.39
C TYR A 24 -10.54 0.84 7.43
N VAL A 25 -10.76 1.07 8.73
CA VAL A 25 -9.92 0.48 9.78
C VAL A 25 -10.33 -0.96 10.07
N TYR A 26 -9.38 -1.78 10.49
CA TYR A 26 -9.58 -3.21 10.84
C TYR A 26 -10.12 -4.09 9.70
N GLY A 27 -10.07 -3.62 8.46
CA GLY A 27 -10.51 -4.40 7.30
C GLY A 27 -9.42 -5.36 6.81
N ARG A 28 -9.85 -6.39 6.06
CA ARG A 28 -8.96 -7.29 5.33
C ARG A 28 -8.87 -6.90 3.86
N LEU A 29 -7.74 -7.22 3.24
CA LEU A 29 -7.62 -7.21 1.78
C LEU A 29 -8.57 -8.27 1.19
N SER A 30 -9.04 -8.03 -0.02
CA SER A 30 -9.81 -9.01 -0.79
C SER A 30 -8.88 -9.70 -1.79
N PRO A 31 -8.89 -11.04 -1.90
CA PRO A 31 -8.06 -11.73 -2.88
C PRO A 31 -8.43 -11.40 -4.33
N ASP A 32 -9.69 -11.04 -4.57
CA ASP A 32 -10.26 -10.82 -5.92
C ASP A 32 -10.35 -9.34 -6.33
N ARG A 33 -9.74 -8.45 -5.56
CA ARG A 33 -9.80 -7.00 -5.82
C ARG A 33 -8.42 -6.36 -5.63
N PRO A 34 -8.13 -5.27 -6.34
CA PRO A 34 -6.93 -4.49 -6.08
C PRO A 34 -6.85 -4.07 -4.60
N ALA A 35 -5.65 -4.07 -4.07
CA ALA A 35 -5.40 -3.57 -2.72
C ALA A 35 -5.76 -2.08 -2.62
N ALA A 36 -6.14 -1.65 -1.42
CA ALA A 36 -6.21 -0.21 -1.13
C ALA A 36 -4.81 0.41 -1.23
N THR A 37 -4.75 1.71 -1.44
CA THR A 37 -3.48 2.47 -1.43
C THR A 37 -2.68 2.15 -0.19
N ILE A 38 -1.46 1.65 -0.37
CA ILE A 38 -0.55 1.37 0.73
C ILE A 38 -0.07 2.70 1.33
N THR A 39 -0.26 2.87 2.62
CA THR A 39 0.13 4.08 3.37
C THR A 39 1.38 3.83 4.20
N ALA A 40 2.04 4.89 4.66
CA ALA A 40 3.26 4.82 5.47
C ALA A 40 3.14 3.99 6.78
N ARG A 41 1.93 3.67 7.21
CA ARG A 41 1.65 2.88 8.43
C ARG A 41 0.70 1.72 8.14
N PHE A 42 0.83 1.11 6.96
CA PHE A 42 0.02 -0.06 6.59
C PHE A 42 0.25 -1.28 7.51
N ASP A 43 1.33 -1.28 8.26
CA ASP A 43 1.67 -2.27 9.29
C ASP A 43 0.71 -2.25 10.50
N SER A 44 -0.16 -1.25 10.61
CA SER A 44 -1.11 -1.11 11.71
C SER A 44 -2.56 -1.35 11.26
N PHE A 45 -3.30 -2.18 12.02
CA PHE A 45 -4.73 -2.44 11.81
C PHE A 45 -5.63 -1.20 11.86
N THR A 46 -5.17 -0.16 12.56
CA THR A 46 -5.95 1.08 12.73
C THR A 46 -5.81 2.05 11.56
N ARG A 47 -4.94 1.76 10.60
CA ARG A 47 -4.59 2.68 9.51
C ARG A 47 -5.18 2.31 8.16
N GLY A 48 -5.99 1.24 8.10
CA GLY A 48 -6.64 0.87 6.85
C GLY A 48 -7.09 -0.59 6.80
N LYS A 49 -7.43 -1.05 5.60
CA LYS A 49 -7.78 -2.44 5.30
C LYS A 49 -6.55 -3.23 4.91
N PHE A 50 -5.63 -3.44 5.85
CA PHE A 50 -4.38 -4.13 5.60
C PHE A 50 -4.29 -5.50 6.29
N GLY A 51 -5.43 -6.03 6.77
CA GLY A 51 -5.50 -7.40 7.24
C GLY A 51 -5.29 -8.39 6.11
N HIS A 52 -4.52 -9.46 6.38
CA HIS A 52 -4.31 -10.54 5.43
C HIS A 52 -5.66 -11.18 5.04
N PRO A 53 -5.90 -11.52 3.75
CA PRO A 53 -7.21 -11.99 3.31
C PRO A 53 -7.66 -13.27 4.00
N ILE A 54 -6.75 -14.16 4.36
CA ILE A 54 -7.04 -15.49 4.92
C ILE A 54 -6.63 -15.55 6.40
N GLU A 55 -5.39 -15.17 6.72
CA GLU A 55 -4.82 -15.31 8.05
C GLU A 55 -5.27 -14.19 9.00
N PRO A 56 -5.41 -14.45 10.33
CA PRO A 56 -5.86 -13.46 11.31
C PRO A 56 -4.70 -12.51 11.74
N ARG A 57 -4.06 -11.85 10.79
CA ARG A 57 -2.95 -10.91 10.99
C ARG A 57 -3.01 -9.77 9.98
N ASN A 58 -2.21 -8.74 10.18
CA ASN A 58 -1.89 -7.77 9.15
C ASN A 58 -1.00 -8.40 8.07
N ILE A 59 -0.94 -7.77 6.90
CA ILE A 59 0.10 -8.08 5.93
C ILE A 59 1.47 -7.70 6.52
N THR A 60 2.47 -8.49 6.18
CA THR A 60 3.86 -8.23 6.53
C THR A 60 4.43 -7.06 5.71
N LEU A 61 5.55 -6.51 6.14
CA LEU A 61 6.28 -5.50 5.37
C LEU A 61 6.66 -6.01 3.98
N ARG A 62 7.05 -7.28 3.87
CA ARG A 62 7.39 -7.89 2.58
C ARG A 62 6.17 -8.05 1.66
N GLU A 63 5.03 -8.43 2.20
CA GLU A 63 3.78 -8.48 1.44
C GLU A 63 3.36 -7.08 0.97
N GLY A 64 3.49 -6.06 1.81
CA GLY A 64 3.26 -4.67 1.43
C GLY A 64 4.23 -4.20 0.33
N ALA A 65 5.50 -4.56 0.42
CA ALA A 65 6.49 -4.27 -0.62
C ALA A 65 6.15 -4.94 -1.96
N ARG A 66 5.70 -6.20 -1.94
CA ARG A 66 5.22 -6.90 -3.15
C ARG A 66 4.00 -6.23 -3.78
N LEU A 67 3.04 -5.78 -2.97
CA LEU A 67 1.88 -5.01 -3.44
C LEU A 67 2.30 -3.69 -4.11
N GLN A 68 3.39 -3.09 -3.65
CA GLN A 68 4.03 -1.91 -4.26
C GLN A 68 5.00 -2.28 -5.40
N SER A 69 5.01 -3.52 -5.87
CA SER A 69 5.86 -4.02 -6.95
C SER A 69 7.38 -4.00 -6.68
N PHE A 70 7.81 -3.93 -5.43
CA PHE A 70 9.23 -4.11 -5.10
C PHE A 70 9.64 -5.58 -5.32
N PRO A 71 10.79 -5.83 -5.95
CA PRO A 71 11.31 -7.19 -6.07
C PRO A 71 11.72 -7.76 -4.71
N ASP A 72 11.64 -9.07 -4.54
CA ASP A 72 11.99 -9.72 -3.27
C ASP A 72 13.45 -9.55 -2.86
N SER A 73 14.32 -9.31 -3.84
CA SER A 73 15.75 -9.01 -3.61
C SER A 73 15.98 -7.61 -3.03
N PHE A 74 14.99 -6.70 -3.11
CA PHE A 74 15.15 -5.35 -2.58
C PHE A 74 15.21 -5.38 -1.05
N LYS A 75 16.27 -4.78 -0.50
CA LYS A 75 16.50 -4.72 0.95
C LYS A 75 16.12 -3.34 1.48
N PHE A 76 15.27 -3.33 2.48
CA PHE A 76 14.94 -2.15 3.26
C PHE A 76 15.79 -2.13 4.54
N PHE A 77 16.13 -0.96 5.04
CA PHE A 77 16.95 -0.77 6.23
C PHE A 77 16.24 0.17 7.20
N GLY A 78 16.37 -0.12 8.49
CA GLY A 78 15.77 0.65 9.57
C GLY A 78 14.85 -0.17 10.46
N SER A 79 14.14 0.50 11.35
CA SER A 79 13.10 -0.07 12.19
C SER A 79 11.88 -0.49 11.35
N GLN A 80 10.99 -1.28 11.94
CA GLN A 80 9.74 -1.70 11.27
C GLN A 80 8.92 -0.50 10.80
N GLU A 81 8.83 0.55 11.61
CA GLU A 81 8.08 1.77 11.26
C GLU A 81 8.72 2.53 10.09
N GLU A 82 10.04 2.63 10.08
CA GLU A 82 10.77 3.28 9.00
C GLU A 82 10.64 2.50 7.69
N ILE A 83 10.71 1.18 7.74
CA ILE A 83 10.51 0.32 6.57
C ILE A 83 9.08 0.43 6.06
N ALA A 84 8.07 0.43 6.94
CA ALA A 84 6.68 0.64 6.55
C ALA A 84 6.49 2.00 5.88
N ALA A 85 7.14 3.05 6.40
CA ALA A 85 7.11 4.38 5.82
C ALA A 85 7.81 4.44 4.44
N GLN A 86 8.96 3.78 4.28
CA GLN A 86 9.65 3.69 3.00
C GLN A 86 8.76 3.04 1.93
N ILE A 87 8.12 1.91 2.27
CA ILE A 87 7.24 1.20 1.36
C ILE A 87 5.99 2.04 1.02
N GLY A 88 5.33 2.60 2.03
CA GLY A 88 4.06 3.31 1.86
C GLY A 88 4.19 4.66 1.16
N ASN A 89 5.34 5.32 1.27
CA ASN A 89 5.61 6.60 0.59
C ASN A 89 6.26 6.41 -0.79
N ALA A 90 6.62 5.20 -1.16
CA ALA A 90 7.24 4.94 -2.45
C ALA A 90 6.23 5.03 -3.61
N ILE A 91 6.71 5.50 -4.75
CA ILE A 91 6.05 5.23 -6.02
C ILE A 91 6.38 3.77 -6.40
N PRO A 92 5.39 2.93 -6.76
CA PRO A 92 5.66 1.57 -7.17
C PRO A 92 6.71 1.50 -8.29
N PRO A 93 7.78 0.70 -8.16
CA PRO A 93 8.86 0.63 -9.15
C PRO A 93 8.39 0.41 -10.58
N LEU A 94 7.40 -0.44 -10.82
CA LEU A 94 6.86 -0.67 -12.16
C LEU A 94 6.17 0.58 -12.73
N ALA A 95 5.48 1.35 -11.89
CA ALA A 95 4.87 2.61 -12.32
C ALA A 95 5.95 3.67 -12.58
N ALA A 96 6.94 3.79 -11.70
CA ALA A 96 8.07 4.69 -11.86
C ALA A 96 8.86 4.39 -13.15
N GLU A 97 9.08 3.12 -13.46
CA GLU A 97 9.75 2.70 -14.71
C GLU A 97 8.98 3.18 -15.96
N SER A 98 7.66 3.03 -15.95
CA SER A 98 6.81 3.47 -17.07
C SER A 98 6.91 4.98 -17.30
N VAL A 99 6.88 5.75 -16.23
CA VAL A 99 7.03 7.22 -16.29
C VAL A 99 8.44 7.61 -16.75
N ALA A 100 9.47 6.96 -16.21
CA ALA A 100 10.86 7.21 -16.58
C ALA A 100 11.12 6.91 -18.07
N ARG A 101 10.58 5.80 -18.59
CA ARG A 101 10.68 5.45 -20.02
C ARG A 101 10.02 6.51 -20.92
N ALA A 102 8.84 6.98 -20.54
CA ALA A 102 8.14 8.03 -21.29
C ALA A 102 8.94 9.35 -21.29
N ALA A 103 9.48 9.75 -20.14
CA ALA A 103 10.31 10.95 -20.02
C ALA A 103 11.60 10.83 -20.84
N ALA A 104 12.29 9.69 -20.80
CA ALA A 104 13.50 9.43 -21.56
C ALA A 104 13.22 9.50 -23.07
N ALA A 105 12.15 8.89 -23.54
CA ALA A 105 11.75 8.95 -24.94
C ALA A 105 11.48 10.40 -25.41
N HIS A 106 10.84 11.20 -24.57
CA HIS A 106 10.58 12.61 -24.87
C HIS A 106 11.86 13.43 -24.97
N LEU A 107 12.80 13.22 -24.04
CA LEU A 107 14.08 13.92 -24.03
C LEU A 107 14.93 13.58 -25.25
N THR A 108 15.00 12.31 -25.68
CA THR A 108 15.76 11.92 -26.88
C THR A 108 15.18 12.54 -28.15
N THR A 109 13.85 12.58 -28.27
CA THR A 109 13.18 13.18 -29.45
C THR A 109 13.45 14.68 -29.55
N HIS A 110 13.63 15.40 -28.43
CA HIS A 110 13.87 16.85 -28.42
C HIS A 110 15.34 17.20 -28.54
N SER A 111 16.27 16.32 -28.19
CA SER A 111 17.70 16.54 -28.37
C SER A 111 18.08 16.63 -29.85
N ASP A 112 17.44 15.85 -30.71
CA ASP A 112 17.68 15.84 -32.16
C ASP A 112 17.20 17.12 -32.86
N VAL A 113 16.34 17.92 -32.21
CA VAL A 113 15.85 19.19 -32.76
C VAL A 113 16.79 20.36 -32.47
N VAL A 114 17.48 20.31 -31.31
CA VAL A 114 18.40 21.40 -30.88
C VAL A 114 19.73 21.35 -31.65
N ASP A 115 20.18 20.17 -32.08
CA ASP A 115 21.46 20.01 -32.82
C ASP A 115 21.34 20.34 -34.32
N ARG A 116 20.13 20.67 -34.81
CA ARG A 116 19.87 21.08 -36.22
C ARG A 116 19.63 22.59 -36.39
N SER A 117 19.87 23.38 -35.35
CA SER A 117 19.80 24.85 -35.40
C SER A 117 21.19 25.45 -35.30
#